data_6dd1e439b2fd1256cb7cf243aad80b8f
#
_entry.id   6dd1e439b2fd1256cb7cf243aad80b8f
#
_cell.length_a   1.000
_cell.length_b   1.000
_cell.length_c   1.000
_cell.angle_alpha   90.00
_cell.angle_beta   90.00
_cell.angle_gamma   90.00
#
_symmetry.space_group_name_H-M   'P 1'
#
loop_
_entity.id
_entity.type
_entity.pdbx_description
1 polymer ?
#
loop_
_entity_poly.entity_id
_entity_poly.type
_entity_poly.pdbx_seq_one_letter_code
_entity_poly.pdbx_strand_id
1 'polypeptide(L)'
;MLRTRRLGALFIGFALSSAAASGEFPAERMYRTVEVGPGVFAFISPETNGPIPSGNVTAVIGDDGVLLVDSGRFPSLARRMVAEIREKTDKPVRYLVHTHWHLDHIAADAVFREAFPEMTIVSTAFTRRKVVEKQVPYLKDLVKTDEGYVQYLEERVASGKRRDGSAMAEDARRYLAGQARDLKLEMGELTGVEAVAPNLAFEKELSIYLGAREVRVLFLGKGNTEGDT
;
A
#
# COMPACT_ATOMS: atom_id res chain seq x y z
N MET A 1 -4.81 54.55 28.94
CA MET A 1 -5.16 54.18 27.55
C MET A 1 -4.06 53.29 26.99
N LEU A 2 -4.18 51.97 27.13
CA LEU A 2 -3.25 50.98 26.56
C LEU A 2 -3.92 50.39 25.32
N ARG A 3 -3.32 50.55 24.16
CA ARG A 3 -3.74 49.93 22.90
C ARG A 3 -3.09 48.56 22.78
N THR A 4 -3.89 47.51 22.90
CA THR A 4 -3.48 46.15 22.58
C THR A 4 -3.42 45.92 21.10
N ARG A 5 -2.22 45.68 20.54
CA ARG A 5 -2.01 45.25 19.15
C ARG A 5 -2.29 43.73 19.09
N ARG A 6 -3.31 43.35 18.34
CA ARG A 6 -3.54 41.95 17.95
C ARG A 6 -2.53 41.59 16.84
N LEU A 7 -1.62 40.65 17.10
CA LEU A 7 -0.85 39.96 16.07
C LEU A 7 -1.79 38.95 15.37
N GLY A 8 -2.09 39.20 14.11
CA GLY A 8 -2.72 38.23 13.25
C GLY A 8 -1.67 37.21 12.80
N ALA A 9 -1.84 35.94 13.20
CA ALA A 9 -1.06 34.84 12.66
C ALA A 9 -1.53 34.54 11.25
N LEU A 10 -0.65 34.79 10.27
CA LEU A 10 -0.86 34.45 8.87
C LEU A 10 -0.55 32.93 8.70
N PHE A 11 -1.58 32.11 8.64
CA PHE A 11 -1.44 30.71 8.23
C PHE A 11 -1.18 30.66 6.73
N ILE A 12 0.07 30.49 6.32
CA ILE A 12 0.42 30.13 4.95
C ILE A 12 0.15 28.64 4.82
N GLY A 13 -1.03 28.29 4.29
CA GLY A 13 -1.35 26.94 3.87
C GLY A 13 -0.45 26.57 2.69
N PHE A 14 0.54 25.72 2.91
CA PHE A 14 1.24 25.00 1.85
C PHE A 14 0.25 24.01 1.23
N ALA A 15 -0.37 24.40 0.14
CA ALA A 15 -1.03 23.46 -0.75
C ALA A 15 0.06 22.63 -1.43
N LEU A 16 0.33 21.44 -0.94
CA LEU A 16 1.07 20.42 -1.68
C LEU A 16 0.24 20.05 -2.91
N SER A 17 0.49 20.74 -4.00
CA SER A 17 0.03 20.34 -5.32
C SER A 17 0.81 19.08 -5.70
N SER A 18 0.30 17.91 -5.33
CA SER A 18 0.73 16.68 -5.98
C SER A 18 0.18 16.71 -7.40
N ALA A 19 1.03 17.06 -8.37
CA ALA A 19 0.77 16.77 -9.75
C ALA A 19 0.75 15.24 -9.93
N ALA A 20 -0.35 14.60 -9.54
CA ALA A 20 -0.64 13.23 -9.94
C ALA A 20 -0.67 13.25 -11.48
N ALA A 21 0.17 12.43 -12.10
CA ALA A 21 0.06 12.15 -13.52
C ALA A 21 -1.41 11.79 -13.80
N SER A 22 -2.09 12.56 -14.63
CA SER A 22 -3.53 12.46 -14.92
C SER A 22 -3.85 11.29 -15.85
N GLY A 23 -3.27 10.12 -15.59
CA GLY A 23 -3.60 8.86 -16.24
C GLY A 23 -4.55 8.06 -15.35
N GLU A 24 -5.64 7.59 -15.92
CA GLU A 24 -6.52 6.65 -15.24
C GLU A 24 -5.75 5.37 -14.89
N PHE A 25 -5.95 4.86 -13.65
CA PHE A 25 -5.28 3.63 -13.22
C PHE A 25 -5.70 2.46 -14.13
N PRO A 26 -4.76 1.60 -14.58
CA PRO A 26 -5.05 0.56 -15.57
C PRO A 26 -6.22 -0.34 -15.15
N ALA A 27 -7.23 -0.45 -16.03
CA ALA A 27 -8.47 -1.20 -15.74
C ALA A 27 -8.19 -2.68 -15.43
N GLU A 28 -7.21 -3.26 -16.12
CA GLU A 28 -6.78 -4.66 -15.91
C GLU A 28 -6.12 -4.92 -14.55
N ARG A 29 -5.79 -3.87 -13.81
CA ARG A 29 -5.21 -3.94 -12.47
C ARG A 29 -6.17 -3.52 -11.36
N MET A 30 -7.43 -3.24 -11.70
CA MET A 30 -8.47 -2.90 -10.73
C MET A 30 -8.84 -4.12 -9.90
N TYR A 31 -9.01 -3.92 -8.59
CA TYR A 31 -9.53 -4.95 -7.71
C TYR A 31 -11.03 -5.20 -7.93
N ARG A 32 -11.51 -6.35 -7.52
CA ARG A 32 -12.93 -6.64 -7.34
C ARG A 32 -13.25 -6.76 -5.85
N THR A 33 -14.42 -6.28 -5.44
CA THR A 33 -14.88 -6.39 -4.05
C THR A 33 -15.79 -7.59 -3.91
N VAL A 34 -15.55 -8.39 -2.88
CA VAL A 34 -16.34 -9.57 -2.55
C VAL A 34 -16.69 -9.54 -1.06
N GLU A 35 -17.96 -9.67 -0.71
CA GLU A 35 -18.35 -9.95 0.66
C GLU A 35 -18.12 -11.43 0.93
N VAL A 36 -17.13 -11.75 1.76
CA VAL A 36 -16.72 -13.13 2.09
C VAL A 36 -17.39 -13.66 3.36
N GLY A 37 -18.07 -12.80 4.07
CA GLY A 37 -18.86 -13.12 5.26
C GLY A 37 -19.59 -11.87 5.75
N PRO A 38 -20.55 -11.96 6.68
CA PRO A 38 -21.33 -10.82 7.13
C PRO A 38 -20.44 -9.67 7.62
N GLY A 39 -20.43 -8.54 6.88
CA GLY A 39 -19.60 -7.38 7.17
C GLY A 39 -18.09 -7.59 6.95
N VAL A 40 -17.68 -8.61 6.18
CA VAL A 40 -16.28 -8.84 5.82
C VAL A 40 -16.14 -8.73 4.30
N PHE A 41 -15.41 -7.72 3.85
CA PHE A 41 -15.22 -7.39 2.43
C PHE A 41 -13.76 -7.58 2.04
N ALA A 42 -13.51 -8.42 1.03
CA ALA A 42 -12.20 -8.58 0.44
C ALA A 42 -12.11 -7.77 -0.87
N PHE A 43 -11.11 -6.90 -0.96
CA PHE A 43 -10.69 -6.20 -2.17
C PHE A 43 -9.62 -7.06 -2.83
N ILE A 44 -10.02 -7.83 -3.82
CA ILE A 44 -9.18 -8.87 -4.43
C ILE A 44 -8.55 -8.29 -5.70
N SER A 45 -7.25 -8.13 -5.66
CA SER A 45 -6.45 -7.71 -6.81
C SER A 45 -6.46 -8.79 -7.88
N PRO A 46 -6.44 -8.43 -9.18
CA PRO A 46 -6.38 -9.41 -10.25
C PRO A 46 -5.05 -10.16 -10.20
N GLU A 47 -5.09 -11.42 -10.61
CA GLU A 47 -3.86 -12.13 -10.97
C GLU A 47 -3.25 -11.42 -12.18
N THR A 48 -2.06 -10.88 -12.02
CA THR A 48 -1.33 -10.25 -13.10
C THR A 48 -0.21 -11.17 -13.54
N ASN A 49 -0.02 -11.32 -14.84
CA ASN A 49 1.18 -11.94 -15.41
C ASN A 49 2.42 -11.02 -15.27
N GLY A 50 2.27 -9.91 -14.55
CA GLY A 50 3.33 -8.95 -14.29
C GLY A 50 4.07 -9.25 -12.99
N PRO A 51 5.32 -8.79 -12.86
CA PRO A 51 6.19 -9.07 -11.71
C PRO A 51 5.82 -8.30 -10.44
N ILE A 52 4.91 -7.31 -10.54
CA ILE A 52 4.56 -6.43 -9.42
C ILE A 52 3.13 -6.70 -8.96
N PRO A 53 2.93 -7.46 -7.86
CA PRO A 53 1.62 -7.73 -7.30
C PRO A 53 1.03 -6.46 -6.65
N SER A 54 -0.31 -6.40 -6.61
CA SER A 54 -1.01 -5.30 -5.95
C SER A 54 -1.34 -5.57 -4.48
N GLY A 55 -1.27 -6.83 -4.05
CA GLY A 55 -1.74 -7.29 -2.75
C GLY A 55 -3.28 -7.28 -2.64
N ASN A 56 -3.82 -8.03 -1.71
CA ASN A 56 -5.24 -7.97 -1.35
C ASN A 56 -5.41 -7.15 -0.08
N VAL A 57 -6.59 -6.56 0.08
CA VAL A 57 -6.96 -5.84 1.30
C VAL A 57 -8.28 -6.40 1.81
N THR A 58 -8.45 -6.49 3.14
CA THR A 58 -9.71 -6.91 3.72
C THR A 58 -10.23 -5.88 4.70
N ALA A 59 -11.52 -5.57 4.65
CA ALA A 59 -12.21 -4.75 5.64
C ALA A 59 -13.15 -5.61 6.47
N VAL A 60 -13.01 -5.54 7.80
CA VAL A 60 -13.87 -6.21 8.78
C VAL A 60 -14.65 -5.15 9.52
N ILE A 61 -15.97 -5.09 9.28
CA ILE A 61 -16.89 -4.14 9.93
C ILE A 61 -17.48 -4.80 11.17
N GLY A 62 -17.22 -4.20 12.33
CA GLY A 62 -17.83 -4.58 13.60
C GLY A 62 -18.92 -3.61 14.04
N ASP A 63 -19.34 -3.67 15.32
CA ASP A 63 -20.42 -2.83 15.82
C ASP A 63 -19.99 -1.37 16.01
N ASP A 64 -18.73 -1.13 16.40
CA ASP A 64 -18.20 0.20 16.78
C ASP A 64 -17.01 0.67 15.97
N GLY A 65 -16.62 -0.07 14.90
CA GLY A 65 -15.49 0.31 14.07
C GLY A 65 -15.18 -0.70 12.97
N VAL A 66 -14.16 -0.37 12.20
CA VAL A 66 -13.63 -1.18 11.11
C VAL A 66 -12.17 -1.51 11.38
N LEU A 67 -11.78 -2.74 11.06
CA LEU A 67 -10.41 -3.19 10.99
C LEU A 67 -10.09 -3.52 9.54
N LEU A 68 -8.94 -3.03 9.07
CA LEU A 68 -8.37 -3.38 7.77
C LEU A 68 -7.26 -4.41 7.95
N VAL A 69 -7.12 -5.31 7.01
CA VAL A 69 -5.97 -6.19 6.87
C VAL A 69 -5.25 -5.81 5.59
N ASP A 70 -4.01 -5.35 5.73
CA ASP A 70 -3.15 -4.78 4.72
C ASP A 70 -3.71 -3.50 4.06
N SER A 71 -2.88 -2.81 3.29
CA SER A 71 -3.25 -1.57 2.58
C SER A 71 -3.07 -1.66 1.06
N GLY A 72 -2.44 -2.73 0.58
CA GLY A 72 -2.11 -2.87 -0.83
C GLY A 72 -0.89 -2.05 -1.24
N ARG A 73 -0.56 -2.10 -2.54
CA ARG A 73 0.62 -1.41 -3.09
C ARG A 73 0.33 -0.01 -3.59
N PHE A 74 -0.82 0.21 -4.24
CA PHE A 74 -1.06 1.40 -5.04
C PHE A 74 -1.97 2.42 -4.34
N PRO A 75 -1.47 3.62 -4.03
CA PRO A 75 -2.23 4.72 -3.43
C PRO A 75 -3.55 5.05 -4.15
N SER A 76 -3.58 4.99 -5.48
CA SER A 76 -4.79 5.22 -6.25
C SER A 76 -5.88 4.19 -5.97
N LEU A 77 -5.51 2.90 -5.81
CA LEU A 77 -6.45 1.85 -5.42
C LEU A 77 -6.92 2.01 -3.97
N ALA A 78 -6.01 2.35 -3.06
CA ALA A 78 -6.35 2.60 -1.66
C ALA A 78 -7.35 3.76 -1.50
N ARG A 79 -7.20 4.85 -2.25
CA ARG A 79 -8.19 5.95 -2.27
C ARG A 79 -9.58 5.49 -2.71
N ARG A 80 -9.67 4.60 -3.69
CA ARG A 80 -10.95 3.98 -4.11
C ARG A 80 -11.52 3.07 -3.02
N MET A 81 -10.66 2.26 -2.35
CA MET A 81 -11.08 1.43 -1.22
C MET A 81 -11.61 2.27 -0.06
N VAL A 82 -10.97 3.41 0.25
CA VAL A 82 -11.45 4.35 1.26
C VAL A 82 -12.86 4.87 0.92
N ALA A 83 -13.10 5.25 -0.34
CA ALA A 83 -14.42 5.69 -0.78
C ALA A 83 -15.45 4.57 -0.64
N GLU A 84 -15.12 3.37 -1.09
CA GLU A 84 -16.02 2.21 -1.02
C GLU A 84 -16.30 1.76 0.42
N ILE A 85 -15.33 1.84 1.34
CA ILE A 85 -15.55 1.57 2.77
C ILE A 85 -16.55 2.57 3.35
N ARG A 86 -16.44 3.85 3.01
CA ARG A 86 -17.36 4.91 3.45
C ARG A 86 -18.78 4.74 2.91
N GLU A 87 -18.96 4.09 1.75
CA GLU A 87 -20.28 3.73 1.22
C GLU A 87 -20.91 2.56 1.99
N LYS A 88 -20.09 1.66 2.54
CA LYS A 88 -20.56 0.48 3.29
C LYS A 88 -20.87 0.80 4.75
N THR A 89 -20.21 1.78 5.35
CA THR A 89 -20.39 2.13 6.75
C THR A 89 -19.85 3.54 7.05
N ASP A 90 -20.49 4.20 8.01
CA ASP A 90 -20.04 5.46 8.62
C ASP A 90 -19.18 5.26 9.87
N LYS A 91 -18.94 3.99 10.27
CA LYS A 91 -18.11 3.65 11.42
C LYS A 91 -16.63 3.99 11.19
N PRO A 92 -15.90 4.42 12.23
CA PRO A 92 -14.49 4.77 12.09
C PRO A 92 -13.63 3.54 11.76
N VAL A 93 -12.66 3.70 10.86
CA VAL A 93 -11.59 2.71 10.73
C VAL A 93 -10.61 2.91 11.88
N ARG A 94 -10.53 1.92 12.77
CA ARG A 94 -9.76 1.98 14.02
C ARG A 94 -8.43 1.28 13.94
N TYR A 95 -8.34 0.23 13.10
CA TYR A 95 -7.15 -0.61 13.01
C TYR A 95 -6.80 -0.94 11.56
N LEU A 96 -5.50 -1.01 11.29
CA LEU A 96 -4.90 -1.59 10.10
C LEU A 96 -3.88 -2.63 10.55
N VAL A 97 -4.08 -3.89 10.22
CA VAL A 97 -3.19 -5.00 10.57
C VAL A 97 -2.35 -5.35 9.35
N HIS A 98 -1.04 -5.36 9.49
CA HIS A 98 -0.16 -5.88 8.44
C HIS A 98 0.02 -7.39 8.61
N THR A 99 -0.26 -8.13 7.54
CA THR A 99 0.08 -9.56 7.50
C THR A 99 1.58 -9.77 7.51
N HIS A 100 2.32 -8.98 6.73
CA HIS A 100 3.79 -8.96 6.70
C HIS A 100 4.32 -7.65 6.10
N TRP A 101 5.65 -7.54 5.93
CA TRP A 101 6.32 -6.28 5.60
C TRP A 101 6.55 -6.02 4.10
N HIS A 102 6.09 -6.87 3.19
CA HIS A 102 6.26 -6.63 1.76
C HIS A 102 5.45 -5.43 1.27
N LEU A 103 5.96 -4.77 0.24
CA LEU A 103 5.48 -3.47 -0.21
C LEU A 103 4.03 -3.50 -0.71
N ASP A 104 3.62 -4.59 -1.32
CA ASP A 104 2.26 -4.81 -1.81
C ASP A 104 1.19 -4.99 -0.70
N HIS A 105 1.62 -5.00 0.56
CA HIS A 105 0.75 -5.06 1.74
C HIS A 105 0.74 -3.78 2.56
N ILE A 106 1.75 -2.90 2.40
CA ILE A 106 1.95 -1.76 3.30
C ILE A 106 2.16 -0.41 2.58
N ALA A 107 2.35 -0.40 1.25
CA ALA A 107 2.76 0.83 0.57
C ALA A 107 1.70 1.92 0.58
N ALA A 108 0.43 1.56 0.69
CA ALA A 108 -0.66 2.53 0.71
C ALA A 108 -1.12 2.94 2.12
N ASP A 109 -0.40 2.58 3.18
CA ASP A 109 -0.70 2.94 4.57
C ASP A 109 -0.95 4.44 4.76
N ALA A 110 -0.16 5.28 4.10
CA ALA A 110 -0.27 6.73 4.21
C ALA A 110 -1.66 7.24 3.77
N VAL A 111 -2.25 6.61 2.74
CA VAL A 111 -3.60 6.96 2.26
C VAL A 111 -4.66 6.66 3.30
N PHE A 112 -4.59 5.46 3.91
CA PHE A 112 -5.55 5.09 4.95
C PHE A 112 -5.35 5.94 6.21
N ARG A 113 -4.11 6.24 6.59
CA ARG A 113 -3.81 7.11 7.75
C ARG A 113 -4.27 8.56 7.52
N GLU A 114 -4.15 9.09 6.32
CA GLU A 114 -4.68 10.40 5.97
C GLU A 114 -6.22 10.42 6.08
N ALA A 115 -6.86 9.37 5.55
CA ALA A 115 -8.32 9.24 5.57
C ALA A 115 -8.90 8.97 6.98
N PHE A 116 -8.11 8.31 7.86
CA PHE A 116 -8.48 7.86 9.19
C PHE A 116 -7.34 8.12 10.20
N PRO A 117 -7.14 9.38 10.63
CA PRO A 117 -5.97 9.79 11.42
C PRO A 117 -5.82 9.08 12.77
N GLU A 118 -6.94 8.66 13.38
CA GLU A 118 -6.97 7.96 14.67
C GLU A 118 -6.69 6.44 14.54
N MET A 119 -6.45 5.95 13.34
CA MET A 119 -6.22 4.54 13.08
C MET A 119 -4.89 4.07 13.68
N THR A 120 -4.95 2.93 14.38
CA THR A 120 -3.77 2.22 14.88
C THR A 120 -3.29 1.20 13.86
N ILE A 121 -2.01 1.26 13.49
CA ILE A 121 -1.37 0.28 12.61
C ILE A 121 -0.69 -0.79 13.44
N VAL A 122 -1.08 -2.03 13.23
CA VAL A 122 -0.73 -3.20 14.03
C VAL A 122 0.12 -4.17 13.21
N SER A 123 1.16 -4.74 13.79
CA SER A 123 1.92 -5.84 13.19
C SER A 123 2.65 -6.66 14.25
N THR A 124 3.28 -7.80 13.85
CA THR A 124 4.31 -8.39 14.72
C THR A 124 5.48 -7.44 14.90
N ALA A 125 6.22 -7.59 16.01
CA ALA A 125 7.44 -6.83 16.26
C ALA A 125 8.50 -7.06 15.14
N PHE A 126 8.55 -8.26 14.57
CA PHE A 126 9.42 -8.55 13.42
C PHE A 126 9.02 -7.73 12.18
N THR A 127 7.75 -7.77 11.78
CA THR A 127 7.23 -7.01 10.64
C THR A 127 7.49 -5.51 10.83
N ARG A 128 7.17 -4.94 12.00
CA ARG A 128 7.48 -3.53 12.31
C ARG A 128 8.95 -3.19 12.10
N ARG A 129 9.86 -4.02 12.64
CA ARG A 129 11.31 -3.82 12.47
C ARG A 129 11.70 -3.80 11.00
N LYS A 130 11.17 -4.74 10.18
CA LYS A 130 11.46 -4.82 8.75
C LYS A 130 10.90 -3.63 7.96
N VAL A 131 9.72 -3.13 8.29
CA VAL A 131 9.20 -1.89 7.71
C VAL A 131 10.17 -0.74 7.94
N VAL A 132 10.64 -0.54 9.17
CA VAL A 132 11.57 0.55 9.51
C VAL A 132 12.94 0.37 8.85
N GLU A 133 13.49 -0.84 8.89
CA GLU A 133 14.85 -1.12 8.40
C GLU A 133 14.93 -1.23 6.86
N LYS A 134 13.85 -1.62 6.18
CA LYS A 134 13.87 -1.93 4.75
C LYS A 134 12.97 -1.01 3.94
N GLN A 135 11.69 -0.89 4.30
CA GLN A 135 10.73 -0.18 3.46
C GLN A 135 10.83 1.34 3.57
N VAL A 136 11.12 1.86 4.76
CA VAL A 136 11.33 3.31 4.94
C VAL A 136 12.51 3.81 4.09
N PRO A 137 13.70 3.18 4.11
CA PRO A 137 14.79 3.58 3.21
C PRO A 137 14.47 3.35 1.73
N TYR A 138 13.85 2.20 1.38
CA TYR A 138 13.52 1.87 0.00
C TYR A 138 12.61 2.91 -0.65
N LEU A 139 11.51 3.29 0.00
CA LEU A 139 10.58 4.28 -0.55
C LEU A 139 11.22 5.67 -0.71
N LYS A 140 12.19 6.05 0.13
CA LYS A 140 12.94 7.30 -0.05
C LYS A 140 13.79 7.32 -1.30
N ASP A 141 14.35 6.17 -1.69
CA ASP A 141 15.29 6.06 -2.80
C ASP A 141 14.67 5.35 -4.03
N LEU A 142 13.37 5.04 -3.99
CA LEU A 142 12.65 4.27 -5.01
C LEU A 142 12.95 4.73 -6.44
N VAL A 143 12.77 6.02 -6.71
CA VAL A 143 12.98 6.57 -8.06
C VAL A 143 14.41 6.35 -8.53
N LYS A 144 15.40 6.62 -7.68
CA LYS A 144 16.82 6.43 -8.03
C LYS A 144 17.16 4.96 -8.26
N THR A 145 16.54 4.07 -7.48
CA THR A 145 16.81 2.63 -7.56
C THR A 145 16.23 2.02 -8.83
N ASP A 146 14.99 2.40 -9.17
CA ASP A 146 14.22 1.72 -10.21
C ASP A 146 14.36 2.38 -11.59
N GLU A 147 14.67 3.69 -11.68
CA GLU A 147 14.81 4.40 -12.95
C GLU A 147 15.88 3.77 -13.86
N GLY A 148 17.05 3.49 -13.32
CA GLY A 148 18.14 2.84 -14.08
C GLY A 148 17.78 1.42 -14.51
N TYR A 149 17.01 0.70 -13.70
CA TYR A 149 16.55 -0.65 -14.07
C TYR A 149 15.46 -0.61 -15.13
N VAL A 150 14.55 0.34 -15.07
CA VAL A 150 13.54 0.57 -16.14
C VAL A 150 14.22 0.86 -17.46
N GLN A 151 15.19 1.79 -17.47
CA GLN A 151 15.95 2.10 -18.68
C GLN A 151 16.66 0.86 -19.25
N TYR A 152 17.31 0.08 -18.39
CA TYR A 152 17.92 -1.19 -18.81
C TYR A 152 16.92 -2.15 -19.45
N LEU A 153 15.73 -2.31 -18.88
CA LEU A 153 14.68 -3.17 -19.43
C LEU A 153 14.22 -2.68 -20.82
N GLU A 154 14.01 -1.37 -20.98
CA GLU A 154 13.58 -0.77 -22.24
C GLU A 154 14.63 -0.94 -23.35
N GLU A 155 15.90 -0.74 -23.04
CA GLU A 155 17.00 -1.00 -23.97
C GLU A 155 17.05 -2.47 -24.39
N ARG A 156 16.83 -3.41 -23.45
CA ARG A 156 16.76 -4.84 -23.74
C ARG A 156 15.59 -5.18 -24.67
N VAL A 157 14.41 -4.63 -24.40
CA VAL A 157 13.22 -4.81 -25.24
C VAL A 157 13.45 -4.23 -26.63
N ALA A 158 14.04 -3.04 -26.74
CA ALA A 158 14.33 -2.38 -28.02
C ALA A 158 15.36 -3.16 -28.85
N SER A 159 16.43 -3.67 -28.22
CA SER A 159 17.46 -4.44 -28.91
C SER A 159 16.97 -5.80 -29.43
N GLY A 160 15.95 -6.39 -28.79
CA GLY A 160 15.48 -7.74 -29.08
C GLY A 160 16.51 -8.86 -28.85
N LYS A 161 17.57 -8.57 -28.06
CA LYS A 161 18.70 -9.49 -27.83
C LYS A 161 18.78 -9.92 -26.37
N ARG A 162 19.25 -11.14 -26.14
CA ARG A 162 19.66 -11.65 -24.82
C ARG A 162 21.03 -11.07 -24.41
N ARG A 163 21.46 -11.31 -23.17
CA ARG A 163 22.77 -10.87 -22.67
C ARG A 163 23.96 -11.45 -23.46
N ASP A 164 23.80 -12.65 -24.00
CA ASP A 164 24.79 -13.36 -24.83
C ASP A 164 24.78 -12.93 -26.31
N GLY A 165 23.93 -11.94 -26.68
CA GLY A 165 23.79 -11.42 -28.04
C GLY A 165 22.83 -12.21 -28.92
N SER A 166 22.33 -13.37 -28.52
CA SER A 166 21.32 -14.14 -29.24
C SER A 166 19.97 -13.44 -29.30
N ALA A 167 19.11 -13.82 -30.27
CA ALA A 167 17.76 -13.26 -30.38
C ALA A 167 16.92 -13.61 -29.15
N MET A 168 16.17 -12.63 -28.65
CA MET A 168 15.22 -12.82 -27.57
C MET A 168 13.92 -13.41 -28.11
N ALA A 169 13.38 -14.42 -27.44
CA ALA A 169 12.08 -14.96 -27.75
C ALA A 169 10.97 -13.92 -27.48
N GLU A 170 9.90 -13.96 -28.24
CA GLU A 170 8.83 -12.95 -28.19
C GLU A 170 8.10 -12.93 -26.83
N ASP A 171 7.93 -14.08 -26.17
CA ASP A 171 7.38 -14.18 -24.82
C ASP A 171 8.26 -13.50 -23.77
N ALA A 172 9.58 -13.70 -23.84
CA ALA A 172 10.54 -13.04 -22.98
C ALA A 172 10.55 -11.51 -23.22
N ARG A 173 10.43 -11.08 -24.49
CA ARG A 173 10.36 -9.66 -24.85
C ARG A 173 9.11 -9.01 -24.28
N ARG A 174 7.94 -9.67 -24.41
CA ARG A 174 6.68 -9.19 -23.80
C ARG A 174 6.75 -9.12 -22.27
N TYR A 175 7.36 -10.13 -21.65
CA TYR A 175 7.57 -10.14 -20.20
C TYR A 175 8.39 -8.94 -19.73
N LEU A 176 9.55 -8.67 -20.35
CA LEU A 176 10.39 -7.53 -19.98
C LEU A 176 9.71 -6.17 -20.24
N ALA A 177 8.94 -6.06 -21.33
CA ALA A 177 8.16 -4.86 -21.61
C ALA A 177 7.07 -4.64 -20.55
N GLY A 178 6.39 -5.71 -20.11
CA GLY A 178 5.43 -5.68 -19.02
C GLY A 178 6.09 -5.25 -17.70
N GLN A 179 7.26 -5.79 -17.41
CA GLN A 179 8.03 -5.44 -16.20
C GLN A 179 8.43 -3.95 -16.19
N ALA A 180 8.92 -3.41 -17.32
CA ALA A 180 9.25 -1.99 -17.41
C ALA A 180 8.01 -1.09 -17.21
N ARG A 181 6.88 -1.47 -17.81
CA ARG A 181 5.61 -0.74 -17.64
C ARG A 181 5.14 -0.76 -16.19
N ASP A 182 5.19 -1.93 -15.53
CA ASP A 182 4.73 -2.09 -14.15
C ASP A 182 5.60 -1.31 -13.16
N LEU A 183 6.93 -1.29 -13.37
CA LEU A 183 7.84 -0.47 -12.57
C LEU A 183 7.57 1.03 -12.76
N LYS A 184 7.29 1.49 -13.99
CA LYS A 184 6.92 2.89 -14.23
C LYS A 184 5.62 3.27 -13.51
N LEU A 185 4.62 2.38 -13.53
CA LEU A 185 3.39 2.59 -12.78
C LEU A 185 3.68 2.70 -11.28
N GLU A 186 4.48 1.78 -10.73
CA GLU A 186 4.88 1.78 -9.33
C GLU A 186 5.61 3.06 -8.94
N MET A 187 6.61 3.47 -9.73
CA MET A 187 7.34 4.71 -9.50
C MET A 187 6.40 5.93 -9.51
N GLY A 188 5.46 5.99 -10.45
CA GLY A 188 4.46 7.07 -10.51
C GLY A 188 3.54 7.10 -9.29
N GLU A 189 3.09 5.95 -8.82
CA GLU A 189 2.21 5.80 -7.66
C GLU A 189 2.91 6.06 -6.32
N LEU A 190 4.18 5.61 -6.19
CA LEU A 190 4.90 5.62 -4.92
C LEU A 190 5.88 6.80 -4.76
N THR A 191 6.08 7.61 -5.81
CA THR A 191 6.92 8.82 -5.69
C THR A 191 6.36 9.76 -4.63
N GLY A 192 7.17 10.08 -3.63
CA GLY A 192 6.79 10.96 -2.52
C GLY A 192 5.90 10.30 -1.45
N VAL A 193 5.61 9.00 -1.58
CA VAL A 193 4.90 8.26 -0.52
C VAL A 193 5.86 8.00 0.64
N GLU A 194 5.41 8.32 1.85
CA GLU A 194 6.14 8.00 3.08
C GLU A 194 5.69 6.64 3.62
N ALA A 195 6.66 5.77 3.91
CA ALA A 195 6.37 4.54 4.62
C ALA A 195 5.92 4.83 6.06
N VAL A 196 4.83 4.20 6.46
CA VAL A 196 4.28 4.34 7.80
C VAL A 196 4.66 3.14 8.64
N ALA A 197 5.42 3.39 9.71
CA ALA A 197 5.76 2.32 10.64
C ALA A 197 4.54 1.97 11.52
N PRO A 198 4.25 0.67 11.75
CA PRO A 198 3.25 0.24 12.72
C PRO A 198 3.51 0.86 14.10
N ASN A 199 2.45 1.35 14.76
CA ASN A 199 2.54 2.00 16.07
C ASN A 199 2.08 1.10 17.23
N LEU A 200 1.55 -0.08 16.93
CA LEU A 200 1.27 -1.16 17.88
C LEU A 200 1.91 -2.45 17.41
N ALA A 201 2.71 -3.09 18.25
CA ALA A 201 3.35 -4.36 17.90
C ALA A 201 3.03 -5.45 18.94
N PHE A 202 2.92 -6.68 18.48
CA PHE A 202 2.71 -7.86 19.31
C PHE A 202 3.67 -8.99 18.93
N GLU A 203 3.77 -10.05 19.79
CA GLU A 203 4.72 -11.16 19.57
C GLU A 203 4.03 -12.44 19.09
N LYS A 204 2.91 -12.83 19.72
CA LYS A 204 2.27 -14.11 19.44
C LYS A 204 0.83 -13.97 19.01
N GLU A 205 0.04 -13.24 19.77
CA GLU A 205 -1.37 -13.02 19.50
C GLU A 205 -1.84 -11.66 20.05
N LEU A 206 -2.90 -11.16 19.41
CA LEU A 206 -3.60 -9.97 19.83
C LEU A 206 -5.08 -10.13 19.49
N SER A 207 -5.96 -9.97 20.48
CA SER A 207 -7.41 -9.86 20.25
C SER A 207 -7.82 -8.42 20.16
N ILE A 208 -8.55 -8.08 19.09
CA ILE A 208 -9.12 -6.75 18.85
C ILE A 208 -10.64 -6.89 18.83
N TYR A 209 -11.30 -6.11 19.66
CA TYR A 209 -12.77 -6.09 19.76
C TYR A 209 -13.34 -4.89 19.02
N LEU A 210 -14.28 -5.16 18.12
CA LEU A 210 -15.06 -4.17 17.38
C LEU A 210 -16.53 -4.30 17.81
N GLY A 211 -16.82 -3.90 19.05
CA GLY A 211 -18.06 -4.22 19.74
C GLY A 211 -18.13 -5.71 20.10
N ALA A 212 -19.16 -6.42 19.69
CA ALA A 212 -19.29 -7.86 19.93
C ALA A 212 -18.39 -8.72 19.00
N ARG A 213 -17.86 -8.14 17.93
CA ARG A 213 -16.97 -8.87 17.00
C ARG A 213 -15.55 -8.91 17.53
N GLU A 214 -15.01 -10.11 17.75
CA GLU A 214 -13.60 -10.34 18.03
C GLU A 214 -12.85 -10.65 16.74
N VAL A 215 -11.70 -9.98 16.54
CA VAL A 215 -10.70 -10.31 15.51
C VAL A 215 -9.42 -10.75 16.23
N ARG A 216 -9.04 -12.02 16.04
CA ARG A 216 -7.79 -12.56 16.60
C ARG A 216 -6.69 -12.50 15.54
N VAL A 217 -5.62 -11.79 15.86
CA VAL A 217 -4.41 -11.71 15.04
C VAL A 217 -3.36 -12.63 15.62
N LEU A 218 -2.93 -13.62 14.85
CA LEU A 218 -2.10 -14.72 15.36
C LEU A 218 -0.81 -14.82 14.55
N PHE A 219 0.34 -14.88 15.23
CA PHE A 219 1.58 -15.34 14.64
C PHE A 219 1.64 -16.86 14.74
N LEU A 220 1.43 -17.56 13.60
CA LEU A 220 1.41 -19.01 13.52
C LEU A 220 2.76 -19.62 13.10
N GLY A 221 3.79 -18.81 13.00
CA GLY A 221 5.12 -19.22 12.55
C GLY A 221 5.53 -18.51 11.26
N LYS A 222 6.65 -18.95 10.71
CA LYS A 222 7.18 -18.40 9.44
C LYS A 222 6.31 -18.84 8.27
N GLY A 223 5.90 -17.90 7.45
CA GLY A 223 5.16 -18.10 6.22
C GLY A 223 5.92 -17.51 5.04
N ASN A 224 5.37 -16.46 4.41
CA ASN A 224 6.04 -15.70 3.36
C ASN A 224 7.27 -14.94 3.89
N THR A 225 7.18 -14.49 5.15
CA THR A 225 8.29 -13.89 5.91
C THR A 225 8.43 -14.55 7.27
N GLU A 226 9.30 -14.01 8.13
CA GLU A 226 9.51 -14.52 9.50
C GLU A 226 8.58 -13.86 10.53
N GLY A 227 7.63 -13.03 10.09
CA GLY A 227 6.75 -12.27 10.96
C GLY A 227 5.29 -12.24 10.50
N ASP A 228 4.87 -13.25 9.75
CA ASP A 228 3.52 -13.30 9.16
C ASP A 228 2.42 -13.50 10.21
N THR A 229 1.27 -12.89 9.98
CA THR A 229 0.08 -13.03 10.82
C THR A 229 -1.13 -13.45 9.99
#